data_33d080729943848a8d3e8269fccbd786
#
_entry.id   33d080729943848a8d3e8269fccbd786
#
_cell.length_a   1.000
_cell.length_b   1.000
_cell.length_c   1.000
_cell.angle_alpha   90.00
_cell.angle_beta   90.00
_cell.angle_gamma   90.00
#
_symmetry.space_group_name_H-M   'P 1'
#
loop_
_entity.id
_entity.type
_entity.pdbx_description
1 polymer ?
#
loop_
_entity_poly.entity_id
_entity_poly.type
_entity_poly.pdbx_seq_one_letter_code
_entity_poly.pdbx_strand_id
1 'polypeptide(L)'
;MKSYLSLIPISAKVRKRQNCMTMLCIIISVLLVTAIFSMADMGIRMEKKRVTEEHGSWHIMLKEPTEKQIDQIAQRTDVAAVSHYDALNVDLSDDYTIQGKTCVIAGGDHSILTEIYEDLTEGQYPVKENEILLSNGVKELLSVNIGDVITMHTPAGDFDYRI
;
A
#
# COMPACT_ATOMS: atom_id res chain seq x y z
N MET A 1 -64.11 -24.95 0.63
CA MET A 1 -63.78 -23.54 0.74
C MET A 1 -62.55 -23.28 -0.13
N LYS A 2 -62.65 -22.50 -1.19
CA LYS A 2 -61.49 -22.19 -2.04
C LYS A 2 -60.58 -21.25 -1.25
N SER A 3 -59.39 -21.69 -1.01
CA SER A 3 -58.36 -20.97 -0.24
C SER A 3 -58.06 -19.60 -0.90
N TYR A 4 -57.89 -18.53 -0.09
CA TYR A 4 -57.48 -17.20 -0.60
C TYR A 4 -56.19 -17.24 -1.44
N LEU A 5 -55.37 -18.25 -1.25
CA LEU A 5 -54.15 -18.48 -2.04
C LEU A 5 -54.42 -18.75 -3.50
N SER A 6 -55.63 -19.25 -3.89
CA SER A 6 -55.99 -19.46 -5.30
C SER A 6 -56.30 -18.17 -6.06
N LEU A 7 -56.48 -17.04 -5.37
CA LEU A 7 -56.69 -15.73 -5.99
C LEU A 7 -55.38 -15.08 -6.47
N ILE A 8 -54.23 -15.48 -5.89
CA ILE A 8 -52.91 -14.89 -6.23
C ILE A 8 -52.57 -15.13 -7.71
N PRO A 9 -52.60 -16.36 -8.26
CA PRO A 9 -52.26 -16.59 -9.67
C PRO A 9 -53.30 -15.96 -10.64
N ILE A 10 -54.54 -15.84 -10.26
CA ILE A 10 -55.57 -15.19 -11.08
C ILE A 10 -55.34 -13.69 -11.15
N SER A 11 -55.07 -13.05 -10.04
CA SER A 11 -54.73 -11.62 -9.96
C SER A 11 -53.43 -11.31 -10.72
N ALA A 12 -52.43 -12.17 -10.58
CA ALA A 12 -51.15 -12.04 -11.30
C ALA A 12 -51.33 -12.12 -12.83
N LYS A 13 -52.24 -12.98 -13.29
CA LYS A 13 -52.54 -13.16 -14.71
C LYS A 13 -53.30 -11.96 -15.32
N VAL A 14 -54.23 -11.40 -14.55
CA VAL A 14 -55.05 -10.24 -15.00
C VAL A 14 -54.23 -8.95 -15.03
N ARG A 15 -53.28 -8.76 -14.07
CA ARG A 15 -52.45 -7.55 -13.95
C ARG A 15 -51.02 -7.75 -14.38
N LYS A 16 -50.76 -8.59 -15.36
CA LYS A 16 -49.40 -8.93 -15.83
C LYS A 16 -48.51 -7.72 -16.06
N ARG A 17 -49.01 -6.70 -16.78
CA ARG A 17 -48.24 -5.51 -17.14
C ARG A 17 -47.83 -4.70 -15.88
N GLN A 18 -48.76 -4.56 -14.94
CA GLN A 18 -48.48 -3.84 -13.68
C GLN A 18 -47.50 -4.60 -12.79
N ASN A 19 -47.66 -5.92 -12.66
CA ASN A 19 -46.73 -6.76 -11.89
C ASN A 19 -45.35 -6.79 -12.49
N CYS A 20 -45.23 -6.85 -13.84
CA CYS A 20 -43.96 -6.78 -14.52
C CYS A 20 -43.23 -5.45 -14.25
N MET A 21 -43.92 -4.33 -14.32
CA MET A 21 -43.37 -3.02 -13.99
C MET A 21 -42.88 -2.92 -12.55
N THR A 22 -43.69 -3.44 -11.60
CA THR A 22 -43.28 -3.45 -10.18
C THR A 22 -42.05 -4.31 -9.95
N MET A 23 -41.98 -5.51 -10.56
CA MET A 23 -40.80 -6.38 -10.49
C MET A 23 -39.55 -5.67 -11.05
N LEU A 24 -39.71 -5.02 -12.21
CA LEU A 24 -38.62 -4.31 -12.85
C LEU A 24 -38.11 -3.15 -12.00
N CYS A 25 -39.02 -2.39 -11.37
CA CYS A 25 -38.65 -1.35 -10.42
C CYS A 25 -37.87 -1.89 -9.21
N ILE A 26 -38.30 -3.03 -8.65
CA ILE A 26 -37.61 -3.66 -7.52
C ILE A 26 -36.22 -4.12 -7.95
N ILE A 27 -36.10 -4.79 -9.10
CA ILE A 27 -34.82 -5.25 -9.64
C ILE A 27 -33.85 -4.08 -9.82
N ILE A 28 -34.30 -2.99 -10.47
CA ILE A 28 -33.47 -1.81 -10.67
C ILE A 28 -33.06 -1.19 -9.34
N SER A 29 -33.98 -1.07 -8.38
CA SER A 29 -33.67 -0.50 -7.06
C SER A 29 -32.62 -1.32 -6.31
N VAL A 30 -32.74 -2.64 -6.28
CA VAL A 30 -31.77 -3.53 -5.65
C VAL A 30 -30.41 -3.43 -6.36
N LEU A 31 -30.43 -3.42 -7.71
CA LEU A 31 -29.21 -3.30 -8.50
C LEU A 31 -28.48 -1.97 -8.24
N LEU A 32 -29.20 -0.86 -8.17
CA LEU A 32 -28.61 0.44 -7.85
C LEU A 32 -28.01 0.47 -6.44
N VAL A 33 -28.72 -0.03 -5.46
CA VAL A 33 -28.22 -0.07 -4.08
C VAL A 33 -26.95 -0.92 -3.99
N THR A 34 -26.98 -2.13 -4.56
CA THR A 34 -25.79 -3.01 -4.57
C THR A 34 -24.62 -2.41 -5.32
N ALA A 35 -24.86 -1.74 -6.46
CA ALA A 35 -23.81 -1.06 -7.22
C ALA A 35 -23.14 0.05 -6.40
N ILE A 36 -23.92 0.89 -5.72
CA ILE A 36 -23.39 1.98 -4.88
C ILE A 36 -22.50 1.42 -3.76
N PHE A 37 -22.97 0.41 -3.03
CA PHE A 37 -22.17 -0.18 -1.96
C PHE A 37 -20.93 -0.89 -2.47
N SER A 38 -21.02 -1.58 -3.61
CA SER A 38 -19.84 -2.23 -4.24
C SER A 38 -18.80 -1.20 -4.68
N MET A 39 -19.23 -0.08 -5.26
CA MET A 39 -18.30 1.00 -5.65
C MET A 39 -17.64 1.64 -4.42
N ALA A 40 -18.37 1.86 -3.34
CA ALA A 40 -17.82 2.40 -2.10
C ALA A 40 -16.78 1.45 -1.48
N ASP A 41 -17.08 0.15 -1.38
CA ASP A 41 -16.15 -0.85 -0.86
C ASP A 41 -14.89 -0.96 -1.73
N MET A 42 -15.06 -0.96 -3.07
CA MET A 42 -13.95 -0.96 -4.00
C MET A 42 -13.06 0.28 -3.82
N GLY A 43 -13.67 1.47 -3.69
CA GLY A 43 -12.94 2.71 -3.47
C GLY A 43 -12.10 2.68 -2.19
N ILE A 44 -12.67 2.20 -1.09
CA ILE A 44 -11.96 2.07 0.19
C ILE A 44 -10.79 1.08 0.07
N ARG A 45 -10.99 -0.07 -0.59
CA ARG A 45 -9.93 -1.07 -0.79
C ARG A 45 -8.80 -0.55 -1.67
N MET A 46 -9.14 0.15 -2.76
CA MET A 46 -8.14 0.76 -3.64
C MET A 46 -7.32 1.83 -2.90
N GLU A 47 -7.98 2.70 -2.14
CA GLU A 47 -7.28 3.74 -1.37
C GLU A 47 -6.37 3.12 -0.30
N LYS A 48 -6.87 2.12 0.42
CA LYS A 48 -6.06 1.39 1.41
C LYS A 48 -4.84 0.73 0.78
N LYS A 49 -5.01 0.08 -0.39
CA LYS A 49 -3.93 -0.53 -1.14
C LYS A 49 -2.91 0.52 -1.59
N ARG A 50 -3.36 1.64 -2.16
CA ARG A 50 -2.50 2.74 -2.59
C ARG A 50 -1.66 3.30 -1.43
N VAL A 51 -2.27 3.57 -0.29
CA VAL A 51 -1.56 4.08 0.90
C VAL A 51 -0.51 3.07 1.39
N THR A 52 -0.83 1.78 1.39
CA THR A 52 0.13 0.73 1.78
C THR A 52 1.29 0.62 0.79
N GLU A 53 1.03 0.72 -0.52
CA GLU A 53 2.08 0.70 -1.55
C GLU A 53 2.99 1.95 -1.51
N GLU A 54 2.41 3.13 -1.26
CA GLU A 54 3.17 4.40 -1.22
C GLU A 54 3.95 4.59 0.09
N HIS A 55 3.40 4.17 1.21
CA HIS A 55 3.95 4.48 2.55
C HIS A 55 4.38 3.24 3.34
N GLY A 56 4.11 2.04 2.86
CA GLY A 56 4.36 0.80 3.59
C GLY A 56 3.21 0.39 4.52
N SER A 57 3.29 -0.83 5.03
CA SER A 57 2.26 -1.45 5.88
C SER A 57 2.39 -1.17 7.38
N TRP A 58 3.24 -0.22 7.78
CA TRP A 58 3.44 0.13 9.18
C TRP A 58 2.21 0.81 9.80
N HIS A 59 2.00 0.63 11.10
CA HIS A 59 0.86 1.20 11.83
C HIS A 59 1.27 2.38 12.72
N ILE A 60 2.45 2.32 13.33
CA ILE A 60 2.94 3.34 14.26
C ILE A 60 4.43 3.54 14.00
N MET A 61 4.84 4.79 13.85
CA MET A 61 6.24 5.19 13.79
C MET A 61 6.59 5.99 15.04
N LEU A 62 7.62 5.57 15.73
CA LEU A 62 8.18 6.30 16.87
C LEU A 62 9.44 7.04 16.42
N LYS A 63 9.49 8.33 16.69
CA LYS A 63 10.67 9.13 16.43
C LYS A 63 11.58 9.11 17.64
N GLU A 64 12.85 8.80 17.41
CA GLU A 64 13.91 8.80 18.43
C GLU A 64 13.52 8.02 19.72
N PRO A 65 13.04 6.78 19.60
CA PRO A 65 12.70 6.01 20.80
C PRO A 65 13.97 5.63 21.58
N THR A 66 13.85 5.57 22.91
CA THR A 66 14.89 5.03 23.74
C THR A 66 14.90 3.49 23.65
N GLU A 67 16.05 2.84 23.85
CA GLU A 67 16.16 1.37 23.86
C GLU A 67 15.12 0.70 24.76
N LYS A 68 14.90 1.28 25.95
CA LYS A 68 13.89 0.79 26.89
C LYS A 68 12.46 0.82 26.32
N GLN A 69 12.13 1.83 25.51
CA GLN A 69 10.82 1.92 24.86
C GLN A 69 10.70 0.89 23.74
N ILE A 70 11.77 0.66 23.00
CA ILE A 70 11.81 -0.38 21.95
C ILE A 70 11.55 -1.75 22.58
N ASP A 71 12.27 -2.11 23.65
CA ASP A 71 12.11 -3.37 24.36
C ASP A 71 10.70 -3.55 24.93
N GLN A 72 10.14 -2.49 25.52
CA GLN A 72 8.77 -2.52 26.06
C GLN A 72 7.72 -2.76 24.97
N ILE A 73 7.92 -2.20 23.78
CA ILE A 73 7.00 -2.35 22.65
C ILE A 73 7.17 -3.73 22.02
N ALA A 74 8.40 -4.19 21.84
CA ALA A 74 8.70 -5.51 21.27
C ALA A 74 8.13 -6.68 22.10
N GLN A 75 8.00 -6.48 23.42
CA GLN A 75 7.43 -7.49 24.33
C GLN A 75 5.90 -7.51 24.37
N ARG A 76 5.23 -6.59 23.69
CA ARG A 76 3.75 -6.54 23.67
C ARG A 76 3.20 -7.64 22.78
N THR A 77 2.13 -8.27 23.22
CA THR A 77 1.45 -9.34 22.48
C THR A 77 0.59 -8.84 21.32
N ASP A 78 0.28 -7.54 21.28
CA ASP A 78 -0.48 -6.89 20.23
C ASP A 78 0.40 -6.25 19.14
N VAL A 79 1.74 -6.36 19.27
CA VAL A 79 2.72 -5.92 18.28
C VAL A 79 3.21 -7.14 17.50
N ALA A 80 3.03 -7.15 16.21
CA ALA A 80 3.42 -8.25 15.35
C ALA A 80 4.91 -8.21 15.01
N ALA A 81 5.44 -7.03 14.71
CA ALA A 81 6.86 -6.82 14.39
C ALA A 81 7.29 -5.41 14.79
N VAL A 82 8.56 -5.25 15.08
CA VAL A 82 9.23 -3.97 15.30
C VAL A 82 10.43 -3.92 14.37
N SER A 83 10.51 -2.87 13.57
CA SER A 83 11.59 -2.66 12.59
C SER A 83 12.28 -1.33 12.86
N HIS A 84 13.57 -1.29 12.57
CA HIS A 84 14.39 -0.09 12.70
C HIS A 84 14.50 0.61 11.36
N TYR A 85 14.27 1.91 11.35
CA TYR A 85 14.32 2.74 10.15
C TYR A 85 15.04 4.04 10.45
N ASP A 86 16.13 4.28 9.73
CA ASP A 86 16.86 5.54 9.77
C ASP A 86 16.76 6.23 8.41
N ALA A 87 16.42 7.51 8.42
CA ALA A 87 16.38 8.32 7.22
C ALA A 87 17.34 9.50 7.35
N LEU A 88 18.22 9.62 6.37
CA LEU A 88 19.17 10.71 6.24
C LEU A 88 18.69 11.67 5.14
N ASN A 89 19.02 12.94 5.32
CA ASN A 89 18.73 13.99 4.34
C ASN A 89 17.24 14.17 4.03
N VAL A 90 16.38 14.04 5.04
CA VAL A 90 14.91 14.21 4.87
C VAL A 90 14.58 15.62 4.36
N ASP A 91 15.39 16.61 4.74
CA ASP A 91 15.23 18.02 4.33
C ASP A 91 15.79 18.30 2.92
N LEU A 92 16.31 17.29 2.22
CA LEU A 92 16.86 17.38 0.88
C LEU A 92 17.97 18.44 0.74
N SER A 93 18.92 18.47 1.68
CA SER A 93 20.11 19.31 1.56
C SER A 93 21.02 18.83 0.43
N ASP A 94 21.80 19.74 -0.15
CA ASP A 94 22.76 19.43 -1.22
C ASP A 94 23.98 18.62 -0.75
N ASP A 95 24.06 18.32 0.55
CA ASP A 95 25.13 17.54 1.14
C ASP A 95 25.11 16.05 0.76
N TYR A 96 23.95 15.55 0.35
CA TYR A 96 23.76 14.16 -0.03
C TYR A 96 23.21 14.09 -1.46
N THR A 97 24.04 13.66 -2.39
CA THR A 97 23.66 13.59 -3.80
C THR A 97 24.09 12.28 -4.45
N ILE A 98 23.29 11.84 -5.43
CA ILE A 98 23.63 10.76 -6.35
C ILE A 98 23.61 11.36 -7.76
N GLN A 99 24.74 11.29 -8.48
CA GLN A 99 24.89 11.90 -9.81
C GLN A 99 24.47 13.39 -9.83
N GLY A 100 24.79 14.13 -8.77
CA GLY A 100 24.45 15.57 -8.65
C GLY A 100 22.98 15.87 -8.37
N LYS A 101 22.16 14.88 -8.02
CA LYS A 101 20.77 15.04 -7.61
C LYS A 101 20.63 14.75 -6.13
N THR A 102 19.98 15.65 -5.39
CA THR A 102 19.66 15.45 -3.97
C THR A 102 18.73 14.28 -3.77
N CYS A 103 18.96 13.48 -2.74
CA CYS A 103 18.17 12.31 -2.43
C CYS A 103 17.99 12.12 -0.92
N VAL A 104 16.90 11.49 -0.55
CA VAL A 104 16.72 10.91 0.80
C VAL A 104 17.36 9.53 0.80
N ILE A 105 18.18 9.27 1.80
CA ILE A 105 18.82 7.98 2.00
C ILE A 105 18.16 7.32 3.19
N ALA A 106 17.73 6.10 3.02
CA ALA A 106 17.11 5.34 4.09
C ALA A 106 17.91 4.06 4.35
N GLY A 107 18.05 3.73 5.61
CA GLY A 107 18.60 2.48 6.09
C GLY A 107 17.63 1.82 7.05
N GLY A 108 17.67 0.52 7.15
CA GLY A 108 16.81 -0.19 8.08
C GLY A 108 17.06 -1.69 8.09
N ASP A 109 16.36 -2.34 8.98
CA ASP A 109 16.40 -3.79 9.14
C ASP A 109 15.85 -4.48 7.89
N HIS A 110 16.25 -5.74 7.69
CA HIS A 110 15.72 -6.56 6.61
C HIS A 110 14.18 -6.69 6.64
N SER A 111 13.58 -6.66 7.82
CA SER A 111 12.12 -6.70 8.00
C SER A 111 11.39 -5.49 7.41
N ILE A 112 12.02 -4.32 7.35
CA ILE A 112 11.44 -3.16 6.65
C ILE A 112 11.20 -3.47 5.18
N LEU A 113 12.16 -4.10 4.54
CA LEU A 113 12.11 -4.39 3.10
C LEU A 113 11.17 -5.57 2.78
N THR A 114 11.01 -6.52 3.70
CA THR A 114 10.25 -7.75 3.45
C THR A 114 8.86 -7.76 4.04
N GLU A 115 8.60 -7.00 5.12
CA GLU A 115 7.31 -6.99 5.82
C GLU A 115 6.56 -5.66 5.69
N ILE A 116 7.29 -4.56 5.51
CA ILE A 116 6.71 -3.22 5.43
C ILE A 116 6.58 -2.74 3.99
N TYR A 117 7.62 -2.93 3.19
CA TYR A 117 7.66 -2.60 1.76
C TYR A 117 7.83 -3.90 0.96
N GLU A 118 6.77 -4.69 0.89
CA GLU A 118 6.80 -6.05 0.32
C GLU A 118 7.06 -6.11 -1.20
N ASP A 119 6.96 -5.00 -1.91
CA ASP A 119 6.96 -4.97 -3.38
C ASP A 119 8.35 -4.73 -3.98
N LEU A 120 9.21 -5.75 -3.98
CA LEU A 120 10.39 -5.75 -4.83
C LEU A 120 9.97 -6.01 -6.29
N THR A 121 10.04 -4.98 -7.12
CA THR A 121 9.61 -5.07 -8.52
C THR A 121 10.60 -5.83 -9.38
N GLU A 122 11.92 -5.64 -9.17
CA GLU A 122 12.99 -6.26 -9.93
C GLU A 122 14.22 -6.47 -9.03
N GLY A 123 15.02 -7.50 -9.32
CA GLY A 123 16.28 -7.77 -8.62
C GLY A 123 16.14 -8.60 -7.36
N GLN A 124 16.95 -8.32 -6.37
CA GLN A 124 16.98 -9.00 -5.08
C GLN A 124 17.28 -8.00 -3.95
N TYR A 125 16.90 -8.35 -2.74
CA TYR A 125 17.23 -7.51 -1.57
C TYR A 125 18.76 -7.45 -1.34
N PRO A 126 19.29 -6.28 -0.95
CA PRO A 126 20.70 -6.12 -0.65
C PRO A 126 21.10 -7.03 0.51
N VAL A 127 22.24 -7.70 0.33
CA VAL A 127 22.84 -8.61 1.33
C VAL A 127 24.15 -8.05 1.83
N LYS A 128 24.82 -7.25 1.01
CA LYS A 128 26.12 -6.66 1.33
C LYS A 128 26.00 -5.18 1.62
N GLU A 129 26.92 -4.66 2.41
CA GLU A 129 26.96 -3.25 2.81
C GLU A 129 27.09 -2.27 1.63
N ASN A 130 27.60 -2.72 0.49
CA ASN A 130 27.76 -1.92 -0.71
C ASN A 130 26.65 -2.17 -1.76
N GLU A 131 25.56 -2.77 -1.39
CA GLU A 131 24.39 -2.97 -2.22
C GLU A 131 23.27 -2.02 -1.77
N ILE A 132 22.48 -1.51 -2.71
CA ILE A 132 21.41 -0.55 -2.45
C ILE A 132 20.17 -0.89 -3.27
N LEU A 133 19.01 -0.57 -2.70
CA LEU A 133 17.74 -0.54 -3.42
C LEU A 133 17.43 0.89 -3.87
N LEU A 134 16.86 1.00 -5.06
CA LEU A 134 16.35 2.25 -5.58
C LEU A 134 14.83 2.15 -5.77
N SER A 135 14.13 3.22 -5.46
CA SER A 135 12.74 3.32 -5.89
C SER A 135 12.66 3.41 -7.42
N ASN A 136 11.57 2.94 -8.02
CA ASN A 136 11.38 3.00 -9.48
C ASN A 136 11.54 4.42 -10.02
N GLY A 137 11.03 5.43 -9.31
CA GLY A 137 11.17 6.83 -9.70
C GLY A 137 12.63 7.31 -9.72
N VAL A 138 13.45 6.87 -8.76
CA VAL A 138 14.90 7.20 -8.74
C VAL A 138 15.64 6.45 -9.83
N LYS A 139 15.31 5.17 -10.08
CA LYS A 139 15.88 4.38 -11.19
C LYS A 139 15.67 5.09 -12.55
N GLU A 140 14.44 5.53 -12.81
CA GLU A 140 14.11 6.27 -14.04
C GLU A 140 14.82 7.63 -14.09
N LEU A 141 14.83 8.38 -12.99
CA LEU A 141 15.44 9.70 -12.88
C LEU A 141 16.96 9.67 -13.15
N LEU A 142 17.65 8.62 -12.70
CA LEU A 142 19.07 8.42 -12.86
C LEU A 142 19.43 7.65 -14.14
N SER A 143 18.43 7.05 -14.81
CA SER A 143 18.60 6.20 -16.00
C SER A 143 19.58 5.04 -15.76
N VAL A 144 19.50 4.38 -14.62
CA VAL A 144 20.37 3.27 -14.20
C VAL A 144 19.64 1.94 -14.23
N ASN A 145 20.41 0.84 -14.26
CA ASN A 145 19.91 -0.52 -14.29
C ASN A 145 20.47 -1.35 -13.14
N ILE A 146 19.83 -2.49 -12.87
CA ILE A 146 20.31 -3.46 -11.88
C ILE A 146 21.71 -3.92 -12.28
N GLY A 147 22.61 -3.90 -11.30
CA GLY A 147 24.03 -4.26 -11.48
C GLY A 147 24.94 -3.07 -11.75
N ASP A 148 24.41 -1.90 -12.06
CA ASP A 148 25.21 -0.67 -12.21
C ASP A 148 25.75 -0.24 -10.83
N VAL A 149 26.83 0.51 -10.87
CA VAL A 149 27.44 1.13 -9.69
C VAL A 149 27.13 2.62 -9.73
N ILE A 150 26.62 3.13 -8.61
CA ILE A 150 26.36 4.56 -8.41
C ILE A 150 27.23 5.09 -7.29
N THR A 151 27.72 6.30 -7.45
CA THR A 151 28.49 7.00 -6.42
C THR A 151 27.58 7.96 -5.68
N MET A 152 27.53 7.80 -4.38
CA MET A 152 26.82 8.68 -3.45
C MET A 152 27.82 9.64 -2.81
N HIS A 153 27.59 10.93 -2.96
CA HIS A 153 28.32 11.98 -2.28
C HIS A 153 27.68 12.26 -0.93
N THR A 154 28.50 12.27 0.11
CA THR A 154 28.06 12.57 1.48
C THR A 154 29.09 13.49 2.16
N PRO A 155 28.75 14.16 3.27
CA PRO A 155 29.73 14.94 4.04
C PRO A 155 30.91 14.12 4.58
N ALA A 156 30.75 12.80 4.69
CA ALA A 156 31.83 11.89 5.11
C ALA A 156 32.73 11.40 3.96
N GLY A 157 32.36 11.68 2.70
CA GLY A 157 33.05 11.25 1.49
C GLY A 157 32.14 10.59 0.46
N ASP A 158 32.76 10.06 -0.57
CA ASP A 158 32.09 9.40 -1.68
C ASP A 158 32.06 7.89 -1.44
N PHE A 159 30.90 7.28 -1.64
CA PHE A 159 30.70 5.85 -1.48
C PHE A 159 30.08 5.25 -2.73
N ASP A 160 30.62 4.12 -3.16
CA ASP A 160 30.11 3.39 -4.33
C ASP A 160 29.19 2.26 -3.91
N TYR A 161 28.00 2.27 -4.46
CA TYR A 161 26.97 1.26 -4.22
C TYR A 161 26.57 0.57 -5.53
N ARG A 162 26.31 -0.73 -5.44
CA ARG A 162 25.75 -1.53 -6.53
C ARG A 162 24.24 -1.61 -6.37
N ILE A 163 23.52 -1.40 -7.46
CA ILE A 163 22.07 -1.54 -7.53
C ILE A 163 21.69 -3.01 -7.67
#